data_1a6eb9c5c0a36604050b34252c495374
#
_entry.id   1a6eb9c5c0a36604050b34252c495374
#
_cell.length_a   1.000
_cell.length_b   1.000
_cell.length_c   1.000
_cell.angle_alpha   90.00
_cell.angle_beta   90.00
_cell.angle_gamma   90.00
#
_symmetry.space_group_name_H-M   'P 1'
#
loop_
_entity.id
_entity.type
_entity.pdbx_description
1 polymer ?
#
loop_
_entity_poly.entity_id
_entity_poly.type
_entity_poly.pdbx_seq_one_letter_code
_entity_poly.pdbx_strand_id
1 'polypeptide(L)'
;SNFLMKLHIDVRRKIFKEIHDLLGGKVRLFINGAAALDPEVEKGFNALGINMAQGYGLTETSPVLAAGNGQPKYSRIGSVGKAFPSVELKIDEPNENGIGEIIAKADSIMLEYYGDEEATKEAIIDGWFHTGDLGYFDKDGYLFITGRRKSMIVLKNGKKIFPEELETLVNRIEEVSESMVFGLPDKKDKDDVKLSVKNVYNSDFIKEKYGN
;
A
#
# COMPACT_ATOMS: atom_id res chain seq x y z
N SER A 1 29.13 -2.69 -0.98
CA SER A 1 28.38 -3.22 0.19
C SER A 1 27.89 -4.65 0.00
N ASN A 2 27.49 -5.07 -1.22
CA ASN A 2 26.93 -6.41 -1.48
C ASN A 2 27.87 -7.58 -1.11
N PHE A 3 29.19 -7.40 -1.21
CA PHE A 3 30.16 -8.44 -0.83
C PHE A 3 30.20 -8.67 0.70
N LEU A 4 30.20 -7.58 1.48
CA LEU A 4 30.20 -7.69 2.94
C LEU A 4 28.86 -8.23 3.48
N MET A 5 27.76 -7.90 2.81
CA MET A 5 26.44 -8.46 3.15
C MET A 5 26.38 -9.98 2.94
N LYS A 6 27.06 -10.50 1.91
CA LYS A 6 27.21 -11.97 1.72
C LYS A 6 27.98 -12.63 2.87
N LEU A 7 28.86 -11.88 3.56
CA LEU A 7 29.58 -12.33 4.75
C LEU A 7 28.81 -12.05 6.06
N HIS A 8 27.51 -11.69 5.98
CA HIS A 8 26.65 -11.32 7.13
C HIS A 8 27.15 -10.10 7.95
N ILE A 9 28.00 -9.24 7.33
CA ILE A 9 28.51 -8.02 7.95
C ILE A 9 27.73 -6.82 7.40
N ASP A 10 26.79 -6.30 8.19
CA ASP A 10 26.05 -5.09 7.80
C ASP A 10 26.79 -3.84 8.26
N VAL A 11 27.43 -3.16 7.29
CA VAL A 11 28.17 -1.92 7.53
C VAL A 11 27.38 -0.66 7.16
N ARG A 12 26.14 -0.80 6.69
CA ARG A 12 25.34 0.33 6.19
C ARG A 12 25.18 1.45 7.24
N ARG A 13 24.89 1.08 8.48
CA ARG A 13 24.79 2.07 9.59
C ARG A 13 26.07 2.84 9.86
N LYS A 14 27.23 2.27 9.56
CA LYS A 14 28.52 2.97 9.67
C LYS A 14 28.77 3.89 8.49
N ILE A 15 28.47 3.41 7.27
CA ILE A 15 28.64 4.19 6.03
C ILE A 15 27.69 5.40 6.03
N PHE A 16 26.44 5.21 6.41
CA PHE A 16 25.41 6.24 6.43
C PHE A 16 25.16 6.82 7.84
N LYS A 17 26.25 6.91 8.64
CA LYS A 17 26.16 7.33 10.06
C LYS A 17 25.46 8.67 10.23
N GLU A 18 25.77 9.66 9.39
CA GLU A 18 25.17 11.00 9.45
C GLU A 18 23.64 10.95 9.31
N ILE A 19 23.12 10.15 8.36
CA ILE A 19 21.67 9.97 8.19
C ILE A 19 21.05 9.31 9.42
N HIS A 20 21.72 8.29 9.96
CA HIS A 20 21.23 7.63 11.17
C HIS A 20 21.26 8.55 12.38
N ASP A 21 22.28 9.40 12.52
CA ASP A 21 22.39 10.38 13.62
C ASP A 21 21.29 11.44 13.53
N LEU A 22 20.94 11.93 12.33
CA LEU A 22 19.80 12.84 12.08
C LEU A 22 18.47 12.24 12.54
N LEU A 23 18.34 10.92 12.46
CA LEU A 23 17.19 10.16 12.95
C LEU A 23 17.31 9.78 14.45
N GLY A 24 18.25 10.39 15.17
CA GLY A 24 18.49 10.15 16.60
C GLY A 24 19.40 8.94 16.89
N GLY A 25 19.99 8.29 15.89
CA GLY A 25 20.99 7.22 15.99
C GLY A 25 20.49 5.86 16.50
N LYS A 26 19.27 5.79 17.02
CA LYS A 26 18.73 4.59 17.70
C LYS A 26 17.50 3.98 17.02
N VAL A 27 17.02 4.56 15.93
CA VAL A 27 15.88 4.00 15.18
C VAL A 27 16.24 2.61 14.65
N ARG A 28 15.37 1.64 14.89
CA ARG A 28 15.53 0.24 14.45
C ARG A 28 14.60 -0.13 13.31
N LEU A 29 13.41 0.47 13.30
CA LEU A 29 12.33 0.10 12.42
C LEU A 29 11.44 1.33 12.19
N PHE A 30 11.07 1.57 10.95
CA PHE A 30 9.94 2.41 10.58
C PHE A 30 8.77 1.52 10.17
N ILE A 31 7.59 1.87 10.64
CA ILE A 31 6.35 1.20 10.25
C ILE A 31 5.51 2.20 9.48
N ASN A 32 5.17 1.85 8.24
CA ASN A 32 4.22 2.57 7.41
C ASN A 32 2.87 1.88 7.47
N GLY A 33 1.81 2.66 7.58
CA GLY A 33 0.43 2.17 7.56
C GLY A 33 -0.53 3.21 6.98
N ALA A 34 -1.77 2.85 6.79
CA ALA A 34 -2.86 3.66 6.26
C ALA A 34 -2.75 4.05 4.77
N ALA A 35 -1.55 4.05 4.18
CA ALA A 35 -1.34 4.31 2.76
C ALA A 35 -0.27 3.37 2.18
N ALA A 36 -0.37 3.10 0.89
CA ALA A 36 0.64 2.31 0.19
C ALA A 36 1.99 3.04 0.20
N LEU A 37 3.06 2.31 0.49
CA LEU A 37 4.42 2.81 0.39
C LEU A 37 4.97 2.51 -1.00
N ASP A 38 5.54 3.52 -1.66
CA ASP A 38 6.24 3.29 -2.94
C ASP A 38 7.37 2.27 -2.73
N PRO A 39 7.38 1.16 -3.48
CA PRO A 39 8.42 0.14 -3.40
C PRO A 39 9.84 0.69 -3.60
N GLU A 40 10.03 1.75 -4.39
CA GLU A 40 11.36 2.37 -4.57
C GLU A 40 11.80 3.13 -3.32
N VAL A 41 10.88 3.77 -2.62
CA VAL A 41 11.16 4.41 -1.32
C VAL A 41 11.55 3.34 -0.29
N GLU A 42 10.82 2.24 -0.21
CA GLU A 42 11.15 1.12 0.68
C GLU A 42 12.55 0.55 0.39
N LYS A 43 12.89 0.35 -0.90
CA LYS A 43 14.24 -0.08 -1.33
C LYS A 43 15.32 0.92 -0.91
N GLY A 44 15.04 2.22 -1.06
CA GLY A 44 15.94 3.30 -0.68
C GLY A 44 16.27 3.25 0.81
N PHE A 45 15.28 3.20 1.68
CA PHE A 45 15.48 3.07 3.13
C PHE A 45 16.25 1.80 3.49
N ASN A 46 15.89 0.67 2.90
CA ASN A 46 16.61 -0.58 3.11
C ASN A 46 18.07 -0.49 2.66
N ALA A 47 18.39 0.21 1.56
CA ALA A 47 19.76 0.43 1.11
C ALA A 47 20.59 1.26 2.08
N LEU A 48 19.96 2.18 2.81
CA LEU A 48 20.58 2.98 3.88
C LEU A 48 20.77 2.20 5.20
N GLY A 49 20.25 0.97 5.30
CA GLY A 49 20.27 0.17 6.53
C GLY A 49 19.17 0.55 7.53
N ILE A 50 18.12 1.20 7.04
CA ILE A 50 16.92 1.52 7.80
C ILE A 50 15.85 0.48 7.44
N ASN A 51 15.44 -0.31 8.42
CA ASN A 51 14.42 -1.31 8.21
C ASN A 51 13.05 -0.64 8.08
N MET A 52 12.32 -1.02 7.05
CA MET A 52 10.93 -0.62 6.85
C MET A 52 10.01 -1.83 7.00
N ALA A 53 8.84 -1.61 7.58
CA ALA A 53 7.73 -2.56 7.57
C ALA A 53 6.46 -1.84 7.15
N GLN A 54 5.61 -2.53 6.42
CA GLN A 54 4.27 -2.05 6.14
C GLN A 54 3.28 -2.82 6.99
N GLY A 55 2.23 -2.15 7.45
CA GLY A 55 1.10 -2.74 8.13
C GLY A 55 -0.19 -2.44 7.38
N TYR A 56 -1.12 -3.36 7.42
CA TYR A 56 -2.43 -3.28 6.80
C TYR A 56 -3.54 -3.54 7.79
N GLY A 57 -4.57 -2.77 7.66
CA GLY A 57 -5.82 -2.91 8.37
C GLY A 57 -6.64 -1.63 8.31
N LEU A 58 -7.78 -1.65 8.96
CA LEU A 58 -8.79 -0.60 8.95
C LEU A 58 -9.22 -0.28 10.38
N THR A 59 -9.93 0.81 10.58
CA THR A 59 -10.54 1.14 11.87
C THR A 59 -11.44 0.00 12.35
N GLU A 60 -12.18 -0.60 11.45
CA GLU A 60 -13.07 -1.74 11.65
C GLU A 60 -12.34 -3.01 12.10
N THR A 61 -11.02 -3.05 12.06
CA THR A 61 -10.20 -4.23 12.40
C THR A 61 -9.27 -4.02 13.60
N SER A 62 -9.36 -2.89 14.30
CA SER A 62 -8.72 -2.49 15.58
C SER A 62 -7.18 -2.58 15.65
N PRO A 63 -6.40 -1.94 14.81
CA PRO A 63 -6.60 -1.63 13.40
C PRO A 63 -5.88 -2.62 12.46
N VAL A 64 -5.01 -3.53 12.96
CA VAL A 64 -4.02 -4.24 12.14
C VAL A 64 -4.39 -5.69 11.89
N LEU A 65 -4.47 -6.07 10.62
CA LEU A 65 -4.70 -7.44 10.14
C LEU A 65 -3.40 -8.15 9.74
N ALA A 66 -2.51 -7.43 9.07
CA ALA A 66 -1.24 -7.96 8.58
C ALA A 66 -0.11 -6.97 8.77
N ALA A 67 1.10 -7.44 8.96
CA ALA A 67 2.29 -6.60 9.02
C ALA A 67 3.57 -7.32 8.58
N GLY A 68 4.50 -6.55 8.01
CA GLY A 68 5.89 -6.96 7.85
C GLY A 68 6.63 -6.93 9.18
N ASN A 69 7.63 -7.80 9.35
CA ASN A 69 8.43 -7.82 10.57
C ASN A 69 9.65 -6.87 10.55
N GLY A 70 9.81 -6.11 9.45
CA GLY A 70 10.89 -5.15 9.26
C GLY A 70 12.28 -5.75 9.10
N GLN A 71 12.42 -7.08 9.03
CA GLN A 71 13.69 -7.71 8.77
C GLN A 71 13.82 -8.02 7.27
N PRO A 72 14.86 -7.56 6.57
CA PRO A 72 14.99 -7.73 5.12
C PRO A 72 14.89 -9.19 4.63
N LYS A 73 15.31 -10.14 5.48
CA LYS A 73 15.22 -11.57 5.16
C LYS A 73 13.77 -12.07 5.08
N TYR A 74 12.87 -11.46 5.84
CA TYR A 74 11.46 -11.88 5.98
C TYR A 74 10.50 -10.81 5.48
N SER A 75 10.97 -9.80 4.75
CA SER A 75 10.11 -8.82 4.08
C SER A 75 10.05 -9.09 2.58
N ARG A 76 8.98 -8.61 1.98
CA ARG A 76 8.77 -8.57 0.53
C ARG A 76 8.42 -7.14 0.19
N ILE A 77 9.25 -6.51 -0.60
CA ILE A 77 9.06 -5.12 -1.02
C ILE A 77 7.70 -4.96 -1.70
N GLY A 78 6.95 -3.96 -1.27
CA GLY A 78 5.59 -3.69 -1.73
C GLY A 78 4.50 -4.53 -1.06
N SER A 79 4.86 -5.49 -0.17
CA SER A 79 3.91 -6.27 0.60
C SER A 79 3.62 -5.63 1.94
N VAL A 80 2.39 -5.75 2.40
CA VAL A 80 1.98 -5.38 3.75
C VAL A 80 2.29 -6.47 4.80
N GLY A 81 3.06 -7.51 4.41
CA GLY A 81 3.47 -8.58 5.32
C GLY A 81 2.53 -9.78 5.33
N LYS A 82 2.49 -10.47 6.45
CA LYS A 82 1.64 -11.65 6.68
C LYS A 82 0.57 -11.35 7.73
N ALA A 83 -0.52 -12.11 7.66
CA ALA A 83 -1.54 -12.06 8.71
C ALA A 83 -0.94 -12.31 10.09
N PHE A 84 -1.48 -11.65 11.11
CA PHE A 84 -1.17 -11.98 12.50
C PHE A 84 -1.68 -13.38 12.85
N PRO A 85 -1.07 -14.09 13.82
CA PRO A 85 -1.48 -15.46 14.18
C PRO A 85 -2.95 -15.60 14.58
N SER A 86 -3.57 -14.53 15.12
CA SER A 86 -4.98 -14.47 15.52
C SER A 86 -5.93 -14.01 14.42
N VAL A 87 -5.41 -13.78 13.20
CA VAL A 87 -6.19 -13.24 12.08
C VAL A 87 -6.21 -14.24 10.94
N GLU A 88 -7.40 -14.57 10.48
CA GLU A 88 -7.61 -15.30 9.24
C GLU A 88 -7.86 -14.29 8.11
N LEU A 89 -7.07 -14.37 7.04
CA LEU A 89 -7.25 -13.59 5.83
C LEU A 89 -7.48 -14.53 4.63
N LYS A 90 -8.38 -14.12 3.75
CA LYS A 90 -8.65 -14.81 2.49
C LYS A 90 -8.81 -13.79 1.36
N ILE A 91 -8.64 -14.28 0.14
CA ILE A 91 -9.02 -13.56 -1.07
C ILE A 91 -10.35 -14.15 -1.54
N ASP A 92 -11.37 -13.33 -1.54
CA ASP A 92 -12.70 -13.69 -1.99
C ASP A 92 -12.85 -13.42 -3.49
N GLU A 93 -13.51 -14.33 -4.20
CA GLU A 93 -13.73 -14.29 -5.65
C GLU A 93 -12.47 -13.90 -6.46
N PRO A 94 -11.33 -14.64 -6.31
CA PRO A 94 -10.11 -14.29 -7.02
C PRO A 94 -10.26 -14.48 -8.53
N ASN A 95 -9.73 -13.53 -9.30
CA ASN A 95 -9.63 -13.64 -10.76
C ASN A 95 -8.51 -14.60 -11.18
N GLU A 96 -8.26 -14.73 -12.48
CA GLU A 96 -7.19 -15.59 -13.05
C GLU A 96 -5.77 -15.25 -12.54
N ASN A 97 -5.55 -14.03 -12.05
CA ASN A 97 -4.29 -13.56 -11.45
C ASN A 97 -4.27 -13.70 -9.92
N GLY A 98 -5.28 -14.31 -9.33
CA GLY A 98 -5.41 -14.48 -7.89
C GLY A 98 -5.82 -13.21 -7.13
N ILE A 99 -6.20 -12.14 -7.84
CA ILE A 99 -6.62 -10.86 -7.25
C ILE A 99 -8.13 -10.92 -6.98
N GLY A 100 -8.53 -10.66 -5.75
CA GLY A 100 -9.92 -10.56 -5.31
C GLY A 100 -10.05 -9.69 -4.07
N GLU A 101 -11.22 -9.67 -3.47
CA GLU A 101 -11.44 -8.91 -2.25
C GLU A 101 -10.74 -9.56 -1.06
N ILE A 102 -10.05 -8.75 -0.27
CA ILE A 102 -9.46 -9.21 0.99
C ILE A 102 -10.57 -9.29 2.02
N ILE A 103 -10.82 -10.48 2.56
CA ILE A 103 -11.76 -10.67 3.65
C ILE A 103 -11.03 -11.16 4.90
N ALA A 104 -11.53 -10.77 6.07
CA ALA A 104 -10.87 -11.01 7.35
C ALA A 104 -11.81 -11.62 8.37
N LYS A 105 -11.25 -12.47 9.24
CA LYS A 105 -11.91 -12.98 10.43
C LYS A 105 -10.96 -12.96 11.60
N ALA A 106 -11.33 -12.25 12.68
CA ALA A 106 -10.54 -12.11 13.90
C ALA A 106 -11.43 -11.55 15.03
N ASP A 107 -10.98 -11.74 16.28
CA ASP A 107 -11.66 -11.15 17.44
C ASP A 107 -11.54 -9.62 17.48
N SER A 108 -10.63 -9.03 16.70
CA SER A 108 -10.42 -7.59 16.57
C SER A 108 -11.34 -6.91 15.56
N ILE A 109 -12.19 -7.69 14.84
CA ILE A 109 -13.18 -7.10 13.93
C ILE A 109 -14.24 -6.38 14.75
N MET A 110 -14.70 -5.22 14.25
CA MET A 110 -15.81 -4.47 14.85
C MET A 110 -17.05 -5.34 15.01
N LEU A 111 -17.87 -5.02 15.98
CA LEU A 111 -19.17 -5.67 16.15
C LEU A 111 -20.17 -5.18 15.11
N GLU A 112 -20.25 -3.86 14.94
CA GLU A 112 -21.22 -3.22 14.04
C GLU A 112 -20.81 -1.77 13.73
N TYR A 113 -21.40 -1.20 12.69
CA TYR A 113 -21.48 0.26 12.51
C TYR A 113 -22.59 0.80 13.39
N TYR A 114 -22.28 1.77 14.23
CA TYR A 114 -23.24 2.33 15.19
C TYR A 114 -24.44 2.95 14.49
N GLY A 115 -25.62 2.38 14.76
CA GLY A 115 -26.88 2.83 14.19
C GLY A 115 -27.08 2.54 12.71
N ASP A 116 -26.25 1.69 12.09
CA ASP A 116 -26.35 1.32 10.68
C ASP A 116 -26.24 -0.19 10.49
N GLU A 117 -27.37 -0.87 10.75
CA GLU A 117 -27.44 -2.33 10.59
C GLU A 117 -27.27 -2.78 9.12
N GLU A 118 -27.68 -1.96 8.16
CA GLU A 118 -27.63 -2.29 6.74
C GLU A 118 -26.17 -2.31 6.28
N ALA A 119 -25.40 -1.26 6.56
CA ALA A 119 -23.97 -1.23 6.30
C ALA A 119 -23.21 -2.35 7.06
N THR A 120 -23.65 -2.68 8.26
CA THR A 120 -23.04 -3.79 9.03
C THR A 120 -23.27 -5.14 8.35
N LYS A 121 -24.49 -5.42 7.87
CA LYS A 121 -24.79 -6.66 7.13
C LYS A 121 -24.06 -6.75 5.79
N GLU A 122 -23.84 -5.63 5.14
CA GLU A 122 -23.03 -5.57 3.90
C GLU A 122 -21.55 -5.81 4.17
N ALA A 123 -21.02 -5.34 5.31
CA ALA A 123 -19.62 -5.44 5.65
C ALA A 123 -19.27 -6.79 6.31
N ILE A 124 -20.19 -7.43 7.05
CA ILE A 124 -19.94 -8.69 7.75
C ILE A 124 -20.90 -9.75 7.22
N ILE A 125 -20.36 -10.64 6.39
CA ILE A 125 -21.12 -11.73 5.74
C ILE A 125 -20.57 -13.07 6.23
N ASP A 126 -21.42 -13.91 6.77
CA ASP A 126 -21.08 -15.26 7.29
C ASP A 126 -19.88 -15.25 8.25
N GLY A 127 -19.76 -14.18 9.05
CA GLY A 127 -18.69 -13.99 10.02
C GLY A 127 -17.33 -13.55 9.41
N TRP A 128 -17.32 -13.18 8.13
CA TRP A 128 -16.18 -12.56 7.45
C TRP A 128 -16.44 -11.08 7.24
N PHE A 129 -15.45 -10.27 7.59
CA PHE A 129 -15.46 -8.85 7.31
C PHE A 129 -14.92 -8.59 5.90
N HIS A 130 -15.71 -7.96 5.06
CA HIS A 130 -15.37 -7.54 3.71
C HIS A 130 -14.71 -6.17 3.76
N THR A 131 -13.41 -6.14 3.47
CA THR A 131 -12.61 -4.90 3.65
C THR A 131 -12.85 -3.86 2.56
N GLY A 132 -13.38 -4.28 1.42
CA GLY A 132 -13.47 -3.45 0.21
C GLY A 132 -12.11 -3.22 -0.48
N ASP A 133 -11.01 -3.74 0.07
CA ASP A 133 -9.69 -3.69 -0.54
C ASP A 133 -9.44 -4.94 -1.39
N LEU A 134 -8.75 -4.77 -2.51
CA LEU A 134 -8.37 -5.84 -3.42
C LEU A 134 -6.90 -6.18 -3.25
N GLY A 135 -6.59 -7.47 -3.36
CA GLY A 135 -5.22 -7.93 -3.21
C GLY A 135 -5.03 -9.39 -3.58
N TYR A 136 -3.83 -9.89 -3.33
CA TYR A 136 -3.46 -11.29 -3.55
C TYR A 136 -2.38 -11.72 -2.55
N PHE A 137 -2.25 -13.02 -2.36
CA PHE A 137 -1.12 -13.61 -1.65
C PHE A 137 -0.06 -14.11 -2.63
N ASP A 138 1.21 -13.88 -2.31
CA ASP A 138 2.27 -14.61 -2.99
C ASP A 138 2.34 -16.07 -2.50
N LYS A 139 3.19 -16.89 -3.16
CA LYS A 139 3.39 -18.30 -2.81
C LYS A 139 3.92 -18.53 -1.38
N ASP A 140 4.51 -17.53 -0.78
CA ASP A 140 5.06 -17.57 0.58
C ASP A 140 4.09 -17.01 1.63
N GLY A 141 2.87 -16.62 1.20
CA GLY A 141 1.78 -16.10 2.05
C GLY A 141 1.94 -14.64 2.46
N TYR A 142 2.68 -13.84 1.68
CA TYR A 142 2.72 -12.40 1.85
C TYR A 142 1.57 -11.74 1.11
N LEU A 143 0.87 -10.81 1.78
CA LEU A 143 -0.25 -10.07 1.23
C LEU A 143 0.23 -8.84 0.46
N PHE A 144 -0.29 -8.68 -0.75
CA PHE A 144 -0.12 -7.50 -1.60
C PHE A 144 -1.47 -6.86 -1.85
N ILE A 145 -1.56 -5.54 -1.62
CA ILE A 145 -2.78 -4.76 -1.89
C ILE A 145 -2.62 -4.12 -3.26
N THR A 146 -3.65 -4.22 -4.09
CA THR A 146 -3.67 -3.66 -5.45
C THR A 146 -4.50 -2.38 -5.55
N GLY A 147 -5.46 -2.16 -4.64
CA GLY A 147 -6.29 -0.97 -4.59
C GLY A 147 -7.63 -1.23 -3.91
N ARG A 148 -8.55 -0.27 -4.01
CA ARG A 148 -9.90 -0.39 -3.48
C ARG A 148 -10.91 -0.79 -4.53
N ARG A 149 -11.85 -1.67 -4.15
CA ARG A 149 -12.94 -2.12 -5.04
C ARG A 149 -13.78 -0.94 -5.55
N LYS A 150 -14.11 0.01 -4.67
CA LYS A 150 -14.93 1.20 -5.00
C LYS A 150 -14.18 2.23 -5.85
N SER A 151 -12.86 2.26 -5.80
CA SER A 151 -12.01 3.19 -6.57
C SER A 151 -11.64 2.64 -7.95
N MET A 152 -11.81 1.34 -8.19
CA MET A 152 -11.42 0.70 -9.44
C MET A 152 -12.17 1.30 -10.64
N ILE A 153 -11.41 1.73 -11.64
CA ILE A 153 -11.93 2.27 -12.90
C ILE A 153 -11.98 1.13 -13.93
N VAL A 154 -13.15 0.89 -14.47
CA VAL A 154 -13.34 -0.11 -15.55
C VAL A 154 -13.44 0.63 -16.87
N LEU A 155 -12.50 0.38 -17.78
CA LEU A 155 -12.52 0.92 -19.13
C LEU A 155 -13.50 0.14 -20.02
N LYS A 156 -13.95 0.73 -21.14
CA LYS A 156 -14.88 0.12 -22.09
C LYS A 156 -14.42 -1.26 -22.61
N ASN A 157 -13.12 -1.48 -22.73
CA ASN A 157 -12.52 -2.76 -23.11
C ASN A 157 -12.47 -3.80 -21.97
N GLY A 158 -13.07 -3.49 -20.81
CA GLY A 158 -13.08 -4.36 -19.63
C GLY A 158 -11.80 -4.31 -18.78
N LYS A 159 -10.79 -3.50 -19.19
CA LYS A 159 -9.56 -3.36 -18.41
C LYS A 159 -9.86 -2.65 -17.10
N LYS A 160 -9.47 -3.28 -15.98
CA LYS A 160 -9.55 -2.72 -14.63
C LYS A 160 -8.29 -1.92 -14.33
N ILE A 161 -8.46 -0.69 -13.88
CA ILE A 161 -7.38 0.23 -13.53
C ILE A 161 -7.53 0.58 -12.05
N PHE A 162 -6.43 0.49 -11.32
CA PHE A 162 -6.34 0.93 -9.94
C PHE A 162 -5.69 2.32 -9.91
N PRO A 163 -6.44 3.37 -9.52
CA PRO A 163 -5.93 4.73 -9.49
C PRO A 163 -4.64 4.88 -8.70
N GLU A 164 -4.53 4.19 -7.58
CA GLU A 164 -3.41 4.26 -6.65
C GLU A 164 -2.08 3.82 -7.28
N GLU A 165 -2.12 2.85 -8.21
CA GLU A 165 -0.93 2.43 -8.96
C GLU A 165 -0.41 3.54 -9.87
N LEU A 166 -1.32 4.26 -10.54
CA LEU A 166 -0.97 5.36 -11.42
C LEU A 166 -0.53 6.59 -10.63
N GLU A 167 -1.20 6.89 -9.52
CA GLU A 167 -0.83 7.99 -8.61
C GLU A 167 0.58 7.80 -8.07
N THR A 168 0.94 6.56 -7.69
CA THR A 168 2.32 6.23 -7.26
C THR A 168 3.34 6.57 -8.34
N LEU A 169 3.04 6.31 -9.61
CA LEU A 169 3.95 6.63 -10.72
C LEU A 169 4.02 8.13 -10.99
N VAL A 170 2.88 8.84 -10.96
CA VAL A 170 2.82 10.29 -11.19
C VAL A 170 3.52 11.05 -10.06
N ASN A 171 3.36 10.61 -8.83
CA ASN A 171 3.99 11.22 -7.65
C ASN A 171 5.53 11.05 -7.60
N ARG A 172 6.13 10.26 -8.51
CA ARG A 172 7.59 10.20 -8.68
C ARG A 172 8.14 11.37 -9.48
N ILE A 173 7.28 12.16 -10.11
CA ILE A 173 7.67 13.37 -10.84
C ILE A 173 7.94 14.46 -9.81
N GLU A 174 9.18 14.99 -9.77
CA GLU A 174 9.62 15.94 -8.74
C GLU A 174 8.80 17.22 -8.71
N GLU A 175 8.25 17.63 -9.87
CA GLU A 175 7.36 18.78 -10.02
C GLU A 175 5.94 18.54 -9.48
N VAL A 176 5.59 17.29 -9.11
CA VAL A 176 4.28 16.91 -8.56
C VAL A 176 4.39 16.67 -7.06
N SER A 177 3.58 17.38 -6.29
CA SER A 177 3.45 17.18 -4.84
C SER A 177 2.44 16.08 -4.51
N GLU A 178 1.29 16.12 -5.20
CA GLU A 178 0.21 15.16 -5.03
C GLU A 178 -0.50 14.94 -6.35
N SER A 179 -1.03 13.75 -6.56
CA SER A 179 -1.87 13.43 -7.71
C SER A 179 -3.11 12.66 -7.29
N MET A 180 -4.19 12.83 -8.07
CA MET A 180 -5.43 12.07 -7.97
C MET A 180 -5.82 11.60 -9.36
N VAL A 181 -5.94 10.29 -9.54
CA VAL A 181 -6.37 9.64 -10.77
C VAL A 181 -7.84 9.25 -10.65
N PHE A 182 -8.63 9.56 -11.65
CA PHE A 182 -10.06 9.27 -11.67
C PHE A 182 -10.58 9.07 -13.10
N GLY A 183 -11.74 8.44 -13.21
CA GLY A 183 -12.44 8.26 -14.47
C GLY A 183 -13.42 9.38 -14.75
N LEU A 184 -13.39 9.95 -15.93
CA LEU A 184 -14.44 10.85 -16.43
C LEU A 184 -15.19 10.18 -17.58
N PRO A 185 -16.53 10.33 -17.67
CA PRO A 185 -17.27 9.91 -18.85
C PRO A 185 -16.69 10.57 -20.11
N ASP A 186 -16.46 9.80 -21.16
CA ASP A 186 -16.01 10.39 -22.43
C ASP A 186 -17.14 11.23 -23.04
N LYS A 187 -16.79 12.43 -23.55
CA LYS A 187 -17.78 13.35 -24.13
C LYS A 187 -18.38 12.84 -25.43
N LYS A 188 -17.68 11.95 -26.14
CA LYS A 188 -18.10 11.40 -27.45
C LYS A 188 -18.77 10.04 -27.31
N ASP A 189 -18.40 9.27 -26.27
CA ASP A 189 -18.94 7.94 -26.01
C ASP A 189 -19.24 7.82 -24.51
N LYS A 190 -20.51 7.94 -24.15
CA LYS A 190 -20.95 7.92 -22.74
C LYS A 190 -20.71 6.59 -22.03
N ASP A 191 -20.49 5.52 -22.79
CA ASP A 191 -20.20 4.19 -22.27
C ASP A 191 -18.69 3.97 -22.06
N ASP A 192 -17.85 4.95 -22.41
CA ASP A 192 -16.41 4.90 -22.19
C ASP A 192 -15.98 5.85 -21.07
N VAL A 193 -14.91 5.45 -20.38
CA VAL A 193 -14.32 6.20 -19.28
C VAL A 193 -12.92 6.65 -19.68
N LYS A 194 -12.71 7.96 -19.68
CA LYS A 194 -11.42 8.58 -19.92
C LYS A 194 -10.66 8.74 -18.60
N LEU A 195 -9.50 8.11 -18.52
CA LEU A 195 -8.58 8.35 -17.41
C LEU A 195 -8.14 9.81 -17.38
N SER A 196 -8.27 10.40 -16.22
CA SER A 196 -7.89 11.79 -15.95
C SER A 196 -7.05 11.87 -14.70
N VAL A 197 -6.14 12.82 -14.65
CA VAL A 197 -5.30 13.07 -13.49
C VAL A 197 -5.41 14.54 -13.11
N LYS A 198 -5.51 14.79 -11.81
CA LYS A 198 -5.40 16.13 -11.21
C LYS A 198 -4.14 16.16 -10.34
N ASN A 199 -3.25 17.09 -10.63
CA ASN A 199 -2.00 17.23 -9.91
C ASN A 199 -1.98 18.53 -9.10
N VAL A 200 -1.32 18.44 -7.93
CA VAL A 200 -0.84 19.59 -7.18
C VAL A 200 0.65 19.75 -7.46
N TYR A 201 1.05 20.94 -7.90
CA TYR A 201 2.44 21.21 -8.22
C TYR A 201 3.30 21.41 -6.97
N ASN A 202 4.54 20.90 -6.99
CA ASN A 202 5.55 21.21 -6.00
C ASN A 202 6.13 22.61 -6.32
N SER A 203 5.48 23.64 -5.80
CA SER A 203 5.79 25.03 -6.10
C SER A 203 7.22 25.43 -5.68
N ASP A 204 7.72 24.85 -4.59
CA ASP A 204 9.05 25.17 -4.07
C ASP A 204 10.14 24.57 -4.98
N PHE A 205 9.97 23.31 -5.36
CA PHE A 205 10.86 22.66 -6.33
C PHE A 205 10.87 23.36 -7.69
N ILE A 206 9.67 23.74 -8.19
CA ILE A 206 9.55 24.44 -9.47
C ILE A 206 10.26 25.80 -9.43
N LYS A 207 10.11 26.57 -8.36
CA LYS A 207 10.79 27.85 -8.18
C LYS A 207 12.31 27.68 -8.10
N GLU A 208 12.78 26.68 -7.36
CA GLU A 208 14.21 26.39 -7.23
C GLU A 208 14.84 26.00 -8.56
N LYS A 209 14.17 25.14 -9.33
CA LYS A 209 14.70 24.55 -10.57
C LYS A 209 14.56 25.47 -11.78
N TYR A 210 13.45 26.20 -11.89
CA TYR A 210 13.10 26.98 -13.10
C TYR A 210 13.05 28.51 -12.88
N GLY A 211 13.15 28.98 -11.64
CA GLY A 211 12.97 30.37 -11.29
C GLY A 211 11.50 30.81 -11.19
N ASN A 212 11.31 32.10 -10.85
CA ASN A 212 9.96 32.68 -10.79
C ASN A 212 9.45 33.04 -12.20
#